data_c16fcd896c396665e720766604faeb0f
#
_entry.id   c16fcd896c396665e720766604faeb0f
#
_cell.length_a   1.000
_cell.length_b   1.000
_cell.length_c   1.000
_cell.angle_alpha   90.00
_cell.angle_beta   90.00
_cell.angle_gamma   90.00
#
_symmetry.space_group_name_H-M   'P 1'
#
loop_
_entity.id
_entity.type
_entity.pdbx_description
1 polymer ?
#
loop_
_entity_poly.entity_id
_entity_poly.type
_entity_poly.pdbx_seq_one_letter_code
_entity_poly.pdbx_strand_id
1 'polypeptide(L)'
;VTYINENILKDYDGFVESGHKYRADADYINEVMTSFTESVDHLRQTMDEVVENVNDVSTAVEQGAEGVTNAAENTSQLVGEMDTIMKEIDESNNIISELSTQTNRFINV
;
A
#
# COMPACT_ATOMS: atom_id res chain seq x y z
N VAL A 1 -13.70 -79.08 -7.84
CA VAL A 1 -13.50 -78.55 -6.46
C VAL A 1 -12.25 -77.70 -6.42
N THR A 2 -11.14 -78.10 -6.94
CA THR A 2 -9.87 -77.34 -7.01
C THR A 2 -10.04 -76.06 -7.84
N TYR A 3 -10.73 -76.09 -8.96
CA TYR A 3 -11.01 -74.96 -9.83
C TYR A 3 -11.87 -73.88 -9.15
N ILE A 4 -12.89 -74.22 -8.36
CA ILE A 4 -13.72 -73.32 -7.63
C ILE A 4 -12.93 -72.67 -6.49
N ASN A 5 -12.10 -73.36 -5.76
CA ASN A 5 -11.25 -72.87 -4.71
C ASN A 5 -10.21 -71.86 -5.23
N GLU A 6 -9.56 -72.15 -6.37
CA GLU A 6 -8.61 -71.25 -7.02
C GLU A 6 -9.27 -69.94 -7.48
N ASN A 7 -10.48 -69.98 -8.02
CA ASN A 7 -11.22 -68.80 -8.43
C ASN A 7 -11.70 -67.98 -7.22
N ILE A 8 -12.16 -68.62 -6.17
CA ILE A 8 -12.58 -67.95 -4.93
C ILE A 8 -11.36 -67.25 -4.30
N LEU A 9 -10.23 -67.90 -4.20
CA LEU A 9 -8.98 -67.30 -3.67
C LEU A 9 -8.51 -66.13 -4.52
N LYS A 10 -8.57 -66.21 -5.83
CA LYS A 10 -8.21 -65.15 -6.76
C LYS A 10 -9.14 -63.96 -6.62
N ASP A 11 -10.44 -64.16 -6.51
CA ASP A 11 -11.43 -63.12 -6.30
C ASP A 11 -11.26 -62.44 -4.94
N TYR A 12 -10.95 -63.23 -3.90
CA TYR A 12 -10.65 -62.73 -2.57
C TYR A 12 -9.37 -61.86 -2.56
N ASP A 13 -8.30 -62.29 -3.21
CA ASP A 13 -7.06 -61.50 -3.34
C ASP A 13 -7.30 -60.20 -4.09
N GLY A 14 -8.08 -60.21 -5.16
CA GLY A 14 -8.49 -59.00 -5.88
C GLY A 14 -9.31 -58.05 -5.03
N PHE A 15 -10.18 -58.59 -4.19
CA PHE A 15 -10.97 -57.79 -3.23
C PHE A 15 -10.09 -57.13 -2.18
N VAL A 16 -9.14 -57.83 -1.61
CA VAL A 16 -8.16 -57.32 -0.66
C VAL A 16 -7.28 -56.21 -1.29
N GLU A 17 -6.82 -56.44 -2.50
CA GLU A 17 -6.04 -55.45 -3.27
C GLU A 17 -6.86 -54.16 -3.51
N SER A 18 -8.13 -54.28 -3.89
CA SER A 18 -9.03 -53.13 -4.04
C SER A 18 -9.22 -52.40 -2.74
N GLY A 19 -9.32 -53.12 -1.61
CA GLY A 19 -9.39 -52.50 -0.27
C GLY A 19 -8.13 -51.69 0.08
N HIS A 20 -6.94 -52.20 -0.29
CA HIS A 20 -5.69 -51.48 -0.09
C HIS A 20 -5.60 -50.23 -0.95
N LYS A 21 -6.02 -50.27 -2.21
CA LYS A 21 -6.09 -49.10 -3.08
C LYS A 21 -7.05 -48.07 -2.56
N TYR A 22 -8.21 -48.50 -2.10
CA TYR A 22 -9.22 -47.61 -1.51
C TYR A 22 -8.70 -46.87 -0.28
N ARG A 23 -7.96 -47.58 0.57
CA ARG A 23 -7.32 -47.00 1.75
C ARG A 23 -6.23 -46.02 1.38
N ALA A 24 -5.38 -46.33 0.40
CA ALA A 24 -4.35 -45.44 -0.12
C ALA A 24 -4.96 -44.16 -0.70
N ASP A 25 -6.05 -44.27 -1.44
CA ASP A 25 -6.78 -43.14 -1.99
C ASP A 25 -7.38 -42.24 -0.88
N ALA A 26 -7.93 -42.86 0.17
CA ALA A 26 -8.46 -42.13 1.33
C ALA A 26 -7.36 -41.38 2.08
N ASP A 27 -6.20 -42.00 2.28
CA ASP A 27 -5.04 -41.36 2.89
C ASP A 27 -4.52 -40.18 2.04
N TYR A 28 -4.47 -40.34 0.73
CA TYR A 28 -4.10 -39.29 -0.21
C TYR A 28 -5.09 -38.10 -0.18
N ILE A 29 -6.38 -38.38 -0.19
CA ILE A 29 -7.41 -37.35 -0.04
C ILE A 29 -7.25 -36.59 1.29
N ASN A 30 -6.95 -37.30 2.36
CA ASN A 30 -6.72 -36.70 3.67
C ASN A 30 -5.50 -35.76 3.67
N GLU A 31 -4.39 -36.15 3.03
CA GLU A 31 -3.22 -35.30 2.85
C GLU A 31 -3.55 -34.05 2.01
N VAL A 32 -4.29 -34.21 0.92
CA VAL A 32 -4.71 -33.09 0.06
C VAL A 32 -5.61 -32.13 0.83
N MET A 33 -6.55 -32.65 1.62
CA MET A 33 -7.44 -31.82 2.44
C MET A 33 -6.67 -31.06 3.53
N THR A 34 -5.67 -31.68 4.14
CA THR A 34 -4.80 -31.02 5.12
C THR A 34 -4.04 -29.87 4.48
N SER A 35 -3.38 -30.13 3.34
CA SER A 35 -2.66 -29.09 2.58
C SER A 35 -3.58 -27.97 2.11
N PHE A 36 -4.80 -28.30 1.71
CA PHE A 36 -5.81 -27.32 1.34
C PHE A 36 -6.21 -26.42 2.51
N THR A 37 -6.43 -27.00 3.68
CA THR A 37 -6.77 -26.25 4.90
C THR A 37 -5.63 -25.31 5.29
N GLU A 38 -4.38 -25.79 5.24
CA GLU A 38 -3.19 -24.95 5.50
C GLU A 38 -3.09 -23.80 4.49
N SER A 39 -3.37 -24.06 3.22
CA SER A 39 -3.38 -23.02 2.18
C SER A 39 -4.46 -21.97 2.41
N VAL A 40 -5.64 -22.38 2.86
CA VAL A 40 -6.74 -21.47 3.21
C VAL A 40 -6.36 -20.60 4.41
N ASP A 41 -5.75 -21.18 5.44
CA ASP A 41 -5.29 -20.42 6.61
C ASP A 41 -4.19 -19.42 6.23
N HIS A 42 -3.25 -19.82 5.38
CA HIS A 42 -2.22 -18.90 4.86
C HIS A 42 -2.84 -17.79 4.02
N LEU A 43 -3.82 -18.10 3.18
CA LEU A 43 -4.55 -17.10 2.40
C LEU A 43 -5.27 -16.09 3.31
N ARG A 44 -5.89 -16.56 4.39
CA ARG A 44 -6.55 -15.69 5.37
C ARG A 44 -5.56 -14.74 6.02
N GLN A 45 -4.39 -15.23 6.47
CA GLN A 45 -3.33 -14.38 7.01
C GLN A 45 -2.87 -13.33 6.01
N THR A 46 -2.66 -13.72 4.75
CA THR A 46 -2.28 -12.79 3.68
C THR A 46 -3.35 -11.72 3.45
N MET A 47 -4.63 -12.11 3.51
CA MET A 47 -5.73 -11.14 3.38
C MET A 47 -5.77 -10.15 4.56
N ASP A 48 -5.52 -10.62 5.79
CA ASP A 48 -5.43 -9.74 6.96
C ASP A 48 -4.29 -8.73 6.81
N GLU A 49 -3.12 -9.16 6.34
CA GLU A 49 -1.99 -8.27 6.02
C GLU A 49 -2.32 -7.27 4.90
N VAL A 50 -3.06 -7.69 3.87
CA VAL A 50 -3.52 -6.80 2.81
C VAL A 50 -4.45 -5.73 3.36
N VAL A 51 -5.38 -6.09 4.24
CA VAL A 51 -6.29 -5.12 4.88
C VAL A 51 -5.50 -4.11 5.73
N GLU A 52 -4.53 -4.57 6.49
CA GLU A 52 -3.64 -3.69 7.27
C GLU A 52 -2.88 -2.73 6.37
N ASN A 53 -2.25 -3.22 5.31
CA ASN A 53 -1.55 -2.40 4.34
C ASN A 53 -2.45 -1.37 3.63
N VAL A 54 -3.68 -1.74 3.31
CA VAL A 54 -4.66 -0.80 2.74
C VAL A 54 -5.01 0.32 3.71
N ASN A 55 -5.15 0.01 5.00
CA ASN A 55 -5.38 1.03 6.04
C ASN A 55 -4.18 1.97 6.18
N ASP A 56 -2.96 1.43 6.16
CA ASP A 56 -1.74 2.24 6.21
C ASP A 56 -1.62 3.17 5.00
N VAL A 57 -1.92 2.65 3.81
CA VAL A 57 -1.95 3.46 2.58
C VAL A 57 -3.02 4.56 2.66
N SER A 58 -4.21 4.25 3.17
CA SER A 58 -5.26 5.25 3.40
C SER A 58 -4.80 6.37 4.31
N THR A 59 -4.17 6.02 5.44
CA THR A 59 -3.61 6.98 6.38
C THR A 59 -2.52 7.85 5.73
N ALA A 60 -1.63 7.26 4.96
CA ALA A 60 -0.60 7.99 4.23
C ALA A 60 -1.18 8.95 3.18
N VAL A 61 -2.24 8.55 2.49
CA VAL A 61 -2.96 9.42 1.54
C VAL A 61 -3.61 10.60 2.23
N GLU A 62 -4.27 10.38 3.38
CA GLU A 62 -4.86 11.46 4.18
C GLU A 62 -3.81 12.46 4.65
N GLN A 63 -2.69 11.99 5.20
CA GLN A 63 -1.57 12.83 5.62
C GLN A 63 -0.94 13.58 4.43
N GLY A 64 -0.84 12.93 3.29
CA GLY A 64 -0.37 13.55 2.04
C GLY A 64 -1.30 14.67 1.58
N ALA A 65 -2.61 14.48 1.63
CA ALA A 65 -3.59 15.49 1.30
C ALA A 65 -3.54 16.69 2.24
N GLU A 66 -3.39 16.46 3.53
CA GLU A 66 -3.17 17.51 4.53
C GLU A 66 -1.88 18.30 4.25
N GLY A 67 -0.79 17.58 3.95
CA GLY A 67 0.48 18.19 3.57
C GLY A 67 0.38 19.08 2.32
N VAL A 68 -0.36 18.65 1.31
CA VAL A 68 -0.63 19.45 0.10
C VAL A 68 -1.43 20.72 0.45
N THR A 69 -2.44 20.59 1.30
CA THR A 69 -3.24 21.73 1.75
C THR A 69 -2.37 22.76 2.49
N ASN A 70 -1.56 22.30 3.44
CA ASN A 70 -0.63 23.15 4.19
C ASN A 70 0.40 23.84 3.26
N ALA A 71 0.91 23.12 2.26
CA ALA A 71 1.81 23.70 1.26
C ALA A 71 1.12 24.78 0.41
N ALA A 72 -0.14 24.60 0.03
CA ALA A 72 -0.92 25.60 -0.69
C ALA A 72 -1.17 26.85 0.15
N GLU A 73 -1.49 26.69 1.44
CA GLU A 73 -1.65 27.82 2.38
C GLU A 73 -0.34 28.58 2.56
N ASN A 74 0.77 27.88 2.78
CA ASN A 74 2.09 28.49 2.88
C ASN A 74 2.49 29.25 1.61
N THR A 75 2.18 28.68 0.45
CA THR A 75 2.43 29.33 -0.84
C THR A 75 1.61 30.60 -0.98
N SER A 76 0.35 30.58 -0.60
CA SER A 76 -0.52 31.77 -0.60
C SER A 76 0.00 32.86 0.32
N GLN A 77 0.47 32.48 1.51
CA GLN A 77 1.10 33.40 2.45
C GLN A 77 2.37 34.03 1.88
N LEU A 78 3.23 33.21 1.26
CA LEU A 78 4.45 33.70 0.61
C LEU A 78 4.14 34.71 -0.52
N VAL A 79 3.11 34.46 -1.31
CA VAL A 79 2.66 35.40 -2.34
C VAL A 79 2.24 36.74 -1.71
N GLY A 80 1.51 36.71 -0.59
CA GLY A 80 1.14 37.93 0.16
C GLY A 80 2.34 38.67 0.72
N GLU A 81 3.32 37.95 1.27
CA GLU A 81 4.57 38.52 1.76
C GLU A 81 5.41 39.15 0.63
N MET A 82 5.45 38.53 -0.54
CA MET A 82 6.11 39.09 -1.72
C MET A 82 5.45 40.39 -2.17
N ASP A 83 4.14 40.50 -2.16
CA ASP A 83 3.42 41.74 -2.46
C ASP A 83 3.78 42.86 -1.46
N THR A 84 3.89 42.51 -0.19
CA THR A 84 4.34 43.46 0.87
C THR A 84 5.77 43.92 0.62
N ILE A 85 6.69 43.01 0.31
CA ILE A 85 8.09 43.33 -0.03
C ILE A 85 8.18 44.25 -1.24
N MET A 86 7.39 44.00 -2.27
CA MET A 86 7.34 44.85 -3.47
C MET A 86 6.92 46.28 -3.13
N LYS A 87 5.91 46.44 -2.27
CA LYS A 87 5.48 47.77 -1.78
C LYS A 87 6.58 48.47 -0.99
N GLU A 88 7.26 47.76 -0.11
CA GLU A 88 8.38 48.29 0.67
C GLU A 88 9.54 48.72 -0.23
N ILE A 89 9.82 47.97 -1.30
CA ILE A 89 10.82 48.34 -2.32
C ILE A 89 10.43 49.62 -3.03
N ASP A 90 9.16 49.77 -3.44
CA ASP A 90 8.66 50.99 -4.09
C ASP A 90 8.76 52.21 -3.15
N GLU A 91 8.39 52.05 -1.88
CA GLU A 91 8.55 53.10 -0.87
C GLU A 91 10.03 53.48 -0.67
N SER A 92 10.92 52.47 -0.60
CA SER A 92 12.36 52.72 -0.49
C SER A 92 12.90 53.46 -1.71
N ASN A 93 12.48 53.12 -2.91
CA ASN A 93 12.86 53.80 -4.14
C ASN A 93 12.36 55.27 -4.14
N ASN A 94 11.16 55.55 -3.65
CA ASN A 94 10.62 56.88 -3.51
C ASN A 94 11.46 57.72 -2.51
N ILE A 95 11.81 57.15 -1.35
CA ILE A 95 12.65 57.79 -0.34
C ILE A 95 14.05 58.11 -0.92
N ILE A 96 14.66 57.15 -1.66
CA ILE A 96 15.94 57.37 -2.30
C ILE A 96 15.85 58.48 -3.34
N SER A 97 14.79 58.59 -4.10
CA SER A 97 14.54 59.63 -5.07
C SER A 97 14.42 61.02 -4.41
N GLU A 98 13.66 61.09 -3.33
CA GLU A 98 13.53 62.32 -2.53
C GLU A 98 14.88 62.74 -1.93
N LEU A 99 15.63 61.82 -1.34
CA LEU A 99 16.94 62.07 -0.79
C LEU A 99 17.92 62.58 -1.87
N SER A 100 17.93 62.01 -3.06
CA SER A 100 18.72 62.44 -4.20
C SER A 100 18.34 63.88 -4.61
N THR A 101 17.07 64.18 -4.67
CA THR A 101 16.57 65.54 -4.97
C THR A 101 17.00 66.56 -3.93
N GLN A 102 16.89 66.23 -2.67
CA GLN A 102 17.31 67.11 -1.57
C GLN A 102 18.84 67.31 -1.54
N THR A 103 19.58 66.25 -1.77
CA THR A 103 21.05 66.30 -1.83
C THR A 103 21.55 67.19 -3.01
N ASN A 104 20.95 67.06 -4.17
CA ASN A 104 21.21 67.90 -5.33
C ASN A 104 20.90 69.38 -5.06
N ARG A 105 19.85 69.63 -4.35
CA ARG A 105 19.41 70.96 -3.94
C ARG A 105 20.39 71.60 -2.95
N PHE A 106 20.96 70.81 -2.08
CA PHE A 106 21.96 71.24 -1.10
C PHE A 106 23.34 71.51 -1.74
N ILE A 107 23.74 70.75 -2.75
CA ILE A 107 25.02 70.91 -3.48
C ILE A 107 24.99 72.14 -4.38
N ASN A 108 23.83 72.50 -4.92
CA ASN A 108 23.68 73.62 -5.87
C ASN A 108 23.37 74.98 -5.21
N VAL A 109 23.46 75.02 -3.90
CA VAL A 109 23.42 76.24 -3.12
C VAL A 109 24.83 76.68 -2.78
#